data_b7c65bb27c50f14457866c5fd0244c51
#
_entry.id   b7c65bb27c50f14457866c5fd0244c51
#
_cell.length_a   1.000
_cell.length_b   1.000
_cell.length_c   1.000
_cell.angle_alpha   90.00
_cell.angle_beta   90.00
_cell.angle_gamma   90.00
#
_symmetry.space_group_name_H-M   'P 1'
#
loop_
_entity.id
_entity.type
_entity.pdbx_description
1 polymer ?
#
loop_
_entity_poly.entity_id
_entity_poly.type
_entity_poly.pdbx_seq_one_letter_code
_entity_poly.pdbx_strand_id
1 'polypeptide(L)'
;STQGVSSAASDVYKRQVYISGIDTYGDDADDDRDSIRSDVNIIAVVNPTTHQILLITTPRDYYIPIPGISDGMNDKLTHAGTYGIDVSMETLGALYETDINYYVRLNFSSLIEIVDILGGVDVYSEYAFTTGWESGYEMEVQQGINHFDGKQALAFSRERHALEGGDNQRGKNQQAVITAMLKKVLSPTMLLKANSIINQVSQDVETNISQGQLNSLVKSQLKSGAKWTIQSVAASGTDG
;
A
#
# COMPACT_ATOMS: atom_id res chain seq x y z
N SER A 1 -36.06 17.57 -4.91
CA SER A 1 -35.04 16.66 -5.45
C SER A 1 -33.59 17.18 -5.30
N THR A 2 -33.25 17.70 -4.12
CA THR A 2 -31.92 18.24 -3.80
C THR A 2 -31.02 17.28 -3.03
N GLN A 3 -31.50 16.08 -2.71
CA GLN A 3 -30.71 15.06 -2.00
C GLN A 3 -29.76 14.25 -2.90
N GLY A 4 -30.03 14.15 -4.19
CA GLY A 4 -29.20 13.39 -5.11
C GLY A 4 -27.88 14.09 -5.51
N VAL A 5 -27.84 15.42 -5.42
CA VAL A 5 -26.64 16.20 -5.78
C VAL A 5 -25.63 16.26 -4.62
N SER A 6 -26.11 16.13 -3.39
CA SER A 6 -25.26 16.17 -2.20
C SER A 6 -24.44 14.89 -2.00
N SER A 7 -25.01 13.71 -2.32
CA SER A 7 -24.27 12.44 -2.19
C SER A 7 -23.21 12.25 -3.29
N ALA A 8 -23.52 12.66 -4.52
CA ALA A 8 -22.56 12.61 -5.62
C ALA A 8 -21.41 13.60 -5.43
N ALA A 9 -21.68 14.76 -4.81
CA ALA A 9 -20.65 15.74 -4.50
C ALA A 9 -19.76 15.29 -3.34
N SER A 10 -20.31 14.60 -2.32
CA SER A 10 -19.50 14.05 -1.23
C SER A 10 -18.61 12.90 -1.64
N ASP A 11 -19.05 12.08 -2.61
CA ASP A 11 -18.25 10.98 -3.17
C ASP A 11 -17.04 11.46 -4.00
N VAL A 12 -17.07 12.71 -4.46
CA VAL A 12 -15.94 13.33 -5.20
C VAL A 12 -14.85 13.82 -4.24
N TYR A 13 -15.17 14.08 -2.97
CA TYR A 13 -14.29 14.81 -2.05
C TYR A 13 -13.37 13.94 -1.19
N LYS A 14 -13.72 12.70 -0.89
CA LYS A 14 -12.84 11.78 -0.14
C LYS A 14 -13.04 10.36 -0.62
N ARG A 15 -11.94 9.70 -0.90
CA ARG A 15 -11.94 8.28 -1.25
C ARG A 15 -10.99 7.51 -0.35
N GLN A 16 -11.45 6.39 0.16
CA GLN A 16 -10.63 5.44 0.89
C GLN A 16 -10.25 4.30 -0.05
N VAL A 17 -8.96 4.09 -0.19
CA VAL A 17 -8.39 3.00 -0.99
C VAL A 17 -7.61 2.09 -0.07
N TYR A 18 -7.98 0.82 -0.02
CA TYR A 18 -7.21 -0.19 0.69
C TYR A 18 -6.03 -0.64 -0.16
N ILE A 19 -4.83 -0.45 0.35
CA ILE A 19 -3.59 -0.93 -0.27
C ILE A 19 -3.13 -2.17 0.50
N SER A 20 -3.17 -3.31 -0.18
CA SER A 20 -2.71 -4.59 0.36
C SER A 20 -1.39 -4.97 -0.29
N GLY A 21 -0.39 -5.24 0.53
CA GLY A 21 0.88 -5.84 0.10
C GLY A 21 0.92 -7.28 0.56
N ILE A 22 1.19 -8.18 -0.37
CA ILE A 22 1.40 -9.60 -0.11
C ILE A 22 2.84 -9.97 -0.48
N ASP A 23 3.44 -10.86 0.27
CA ASP A 23 4.77 -11.38 -0.04
C ASP A 23 4.69 -12.90 -0.16
N THR A 24 4.47 -13.38 -1.39
CA THR A 24 4.55 -14.81 -1.71
C THR A 24 6.00 -15.14 -2.02
N TYR A 25 6.66 -15.86 -1.11
CA TYR A 25 8.04 -16.27 -1.24
C TYR A 25 8.11 -17.73 -1.66
N GLY A 26 8.75 -18.02 -2.82
CA GLY A 26 9.06 -19.38 -3.27
C GLY A 26 7.94 -20.08 -4.03
N ASP A 27 8.10 -21.40 -4.19
CA ASP A 27 7.25 -22.29 -5.00
C ASP A 27 5.81 -22.48 -4.45
N ASP A 28 5.48 -21.87 -3.32
CA ASP A 28 4.12 -21.89 -2.75
C ASP A 28 3.13 -21.00 -3.51
N ALA A 29 3.56 -20.42 -4.63
CA ALA A 29 2.70 -19.59 -5.48
C ALA A 29 1.57 -20.38 -6.17
N ASP A 30 1.59 -21.72 -6.11
CA ASP A 30 0.60 -22.60 -6.72
C ASP A 30 -0.50 -23.07 -5.74
N ASP A 31 -0.39 -22.75 -4.44
CA ASP A 31 -1.34 -23.21 -3.44
C ASP A 31 -2.33 -22.10 -3.07
N ASP A 32 -3.56 -22.31 -3.52
CA ASP A 32 -4.80 -21.60 -3.15
C ASP A 32 -4.70 -20.07 -3.01
N ARG A 33 -5.11 -19.36 -4.06
CA ARG A 33 -5.33 -17.90 -4.06
C ARG A 33 -6.22 -17.40 -2.90
N ASP A 34 -6.93 -18.30 -2.23
CA ASP A 34 -7.80 -18.00 -1.10
C ASP A 34 -7.07 -17.94 0.25
N SER A 35 -5.79 -18.34 0.31
CA SER A 35 -5.00 -18.35 1.54
C SER A 35 -3.95 -17.25 1.64
N ILE A 36 -4.07 -16.17 0.84
CA ILE A 36 -3.08 -15.10 0.77
C ILE A 36 -3.19 -14.18 1.98
N ARG A 37 -2.19 -14.23 2.85
CA ARG A 37 -2.07 -13.32 3.99
C ARG A 37 -1.62 -11.94 3.55
N SER A 38 -2.31 -10.91 4.03
CA SER A 38 -1.92 -9.53 3.81
C SER A 38 -0.85 -9.12 4.81
N ASP A 39 0.38 -8.88 4.34
CA ASP A 39 1.50 -8.42 5.15
C ASP A 39 1.49 -6.92 5.38
N VAL A 40 1.00 -6.17 4.40
CA VAL A 40 0.86 -4.72 4.46
C VAL A 40 -0.60 -4.34 4.30
N ASN A 41 -1.10 -3.55 5.26
CA ASN A 41 -2.48 -3.06 5.28
C ASN A 41 -2.45 -1.54 5.45
N ILE A 42 -2.61 -0.82 4.36
CA ILE A 42 -2.63 0.64 4.34
C ILE A 42 -3.97 1.11 3.82
N ILE A 43 -4.57 2.10 4.49
CA ILE A 43 -5.70 2.84 3.96
C ILE A 43 -5.17 4.19 3.47
N ALA A 44 -5.34 4.46 2.19
CA ALA A 44 -5.09 5.77 1.62
C ALA A 44 -6.39 6.58 1.63
N VAL A 45 -6.42 7.63 2.41
CA VAL A 45 -7.52 8.61 2.40
C VAL A 45 -7.13 9.73 1.45
N VAL A 46 -7.78 9.76 0.30
CA VAL A 46 -7.47 10.70 -0.78
C VAL A 46 -8.45 11.85 -0.74
N ASN A 47 -7.96 13.07 -0.61
CA ASN A 47 -8.74 14.30 -0.72
C ASN A 47 -8.32 15.06 -1.99
N PRO A 48 -9.06 14.93 -3.11
CA PRO A 48 -8.69 15.58 -4.36
C PRO A 48 -8.91 17.09 -4.34
N THR A 49 -9.70 17.63 -3.43
CA THR A 49 -9.92 19.05 -3.29
C THR A 49 -8.72 19.77 -2.69
N THR A 50 -8.15 19.19 -1.64
CA THR A 50 -6.98 19.75 -0.93
C THR A 50 -5.66 19.19 -1.43
N HIS A 51 -5.68 18.20 -2.34
CA HIS A 51 -4.52 17.48 -2.85
C HIS A 51 -3.68 16.86 -1.73
N GLN A 52 -4.36 16.23 -0.79
CA GLN A 52 -3.77 15.56 0.35
C GLN A 52 -4.08 14.07 0.33
N ILE A 53 -3.09 13.27 0.69
CA ILE A 53 -3.24 11.84 0.93
C ILE A 53 -2.74 11.54 2.34
N LEU A 54 -3.61 10.91 3.14
CA LEU A 54 -3.23 10.35 4.43
C LEU A 54 -3.14 8.83 4.30
N LEU A 55 -1.98 8.28 4.61
CA LEU A 55 -1.74 6.85 4.67
C LEU A 55 -1.84 6.37 6.11
N ILE A 56 -2.78 5.47 6.37
CA ILE A 56 -2.98 4.87 7.70
C ILE A 56 -2.56 3.42 7.60
N THR A 57 -1.48 3.06 8.29
CA THR A 57 -0.99 1.68 8.35
C THR A 57 -1.54 0.97 9.57
N THR A 58 -2.07 -0.23 9.36
CA THR A 58 -2.47 -1.13 10.43
C THR A 58 -1.55 -2.34 10.40
N PRO A 59 -0.84 -2.67 11.50
CA PRO A 59 0.05 -3.82 11.57
C PRO A 59 -0.67 -5.12 11.21
N ARG A 60 0.01 -6.04 10.52
CA ARG A 60 -0.57 -7.34 10.14
C ARG A 60 -1.06 -8.16 11.34
N ASP A 61 -0.41 -8.02 12.47
CA ASP A 61 -0.72 -8.74 13.70
C ASP A 61 -1.74 -8.00 14.59
N TYR A 62 -2.32 -6.90 14.11
CA TYR A 62 -3.35 -6.17 14.84
C TYR A 62 -4.52 -7.09 15.21
N TYR A 63 -4.90 -7.11 16.48
CA TYR A 63 -5.83 -8.08 17.03
C TYR A 63 -7.22 -7.48 17.16
N ILE A 64 -8.11 -7.84 16.25
CA ILE A 64 -9.44 -7.25 16.09
C ILE A 64 -10.48 -8.30 15.67
N PRO A 65 -11.78 -8.04 15.86
CA PRO A 65 -12.82 -8.90 15.31
C PRO A 65 -12.83 -8.85 13.79
N ILE A 66 -12.99 -10.02 13.15
CA ILE A 66 -13.19 -10.15 11.70
C ILE A 66 -14.68 -10.36 11.46
N PRO A 67 -15.42 -9.37 10.90
CA PRO A 67 -16.86 -9.45 10.71
C PRO A 67 -17.29 -10.71 9.95
N GLY A 68 -18.29 -11.41 10.49
CA GLY A 68 -18.84 -12.62 9.90
C GLY A 68 -17.96 -13.88 9.97
N ILE A 69 -16.74 -13.77 10.52
CA ILE A 69 -15.77 -14.87 10.58
C ILE A 69 -15.43 -15.27 12.02
N SER A 70 -15.06 -14.31 12.86
CA SER A 70 -14.51 -14.59 14.19
C SER A 70 -15.55 -14.60 15.33
N ASP A 71 -16.84 -14.51 15.01
CA ASP A 71 -17.96 -14.51 15.97
C ASP A 71 -17.78 -13.49 17.13
N GLY A 72 -17.26 -12.32 16.80
CA GLY A 72 -17.00 -11.25 17.77
C GLY A 72 -15.71 -11.45 18.58
N MET A 73 -15.00 -12.55 18.41
CA MET A 73 -13.67 -12.74 18.99
C MET A 73 -12.61 -12.02 18.16
N ASN A 74 -11.52 -11.65 18.83
CA ASN A 74 -10.40 -11.03 18.13
C ASN A 74 -9.55 -12.07 17.41
N ASP A 75 -9.04 -11.70 16.27
CA ASP A 75 -8.05 -12.44 15.49
C ASP A 75 -7.06 -11.48 14.84
N LYS A 76 -5.96 -11.99 14.30
CA LYS A 76 -4.98 -11.17 13.61
C LYS A 76 -5.53 -10.65 12.29
N LEU A 77 -5.31 -9.37 12.00
CA LEU A 77 -5.75 -8.75 10.75
C LEU A 77 -5.26 -9.51 9.52
N THR A 78 -4.03 -10.03 9.54
CA THR A 78 -3.48 -10.80 8.42
C THR A 78 -4.35 -12.02 8.05
N HIS A 79 -5.07 -12.61 9.01
CA HIS A 79 -5.96 -13.74 8.76
C HIS A 79 -7.22 -13.34 7.99
N ALA A 80 -7.67 -12.10 8.07
CA ALA A 80 -8.78 -11.61 7.26
C ALA A 80 -8.52 -11.78 5.76
N GLY A 81 -7.28 -11.58 5.32
CA GLY A 81 -6.87 -11.75 3.93
C GLY A 81 -7.06 -13.16 3.38
N THR A 82 -7.01 -14.18 4.25
CA THR A 82 -7.21 -15.58 3.84
C THR A 82 -8.67 -15.87 3.43
N TYR A 83 -9.60 -15.03 3.83
CA TYR A 83 -11.01 -15.12 3.45
C TYR A 83 -11.39 -14.21 2.27
N GLY A 84 -10.41 -13.54 1.68
CA GLY A 84 -10.57 -12.64 0.55
C GLY A 84 -10.31 -11.17 0.90
N ILE A 85 -10.02 -10.38 -0.13
CA ILE A 85 -9.70 -8.95 0.06
C ILE A 85 -10.91 -8.17 0.58
N ASP A 86 -12.12 -8.57 0.21
CA ASP A 86 -13.35 -7.94 0.70
C ASP A 86 -13.49 -8.05 2.21
N VAL A 87 -13.07 -9.17 2.80
CA VAL A 87 -13.08 -9.37 4.25
C VAL A 87 -12.07 -8.47 4.94
N SER A 88 -10.88 -8.28 4.37
CA SER A 88 -9.90 -7.31 4.88
C SER A 88 -10.45 -5.89 4.85
N MET A 89 -11.09 -5.50 3.74
CA MET A 89 -11.69 -4.16 3.59
C MET A 89 -12.82 -3.95 4.59
N GLU A 90 -13.68 -4.94 4.80
CA GLU A 90 -14.77 -4.89 5.78
C GLU A 90 -14.25 -4.82 7.22
N THR A 91 -13.20 -5.57 7.53
CA THR A 91 -12.53 -5.55 8.83
C THR A 91 -11.94 -4.18 9.16
N LEU A 92 -11.22 -3.59 8.23
CA LEU A 92 -10.64 -2.25 8.39
C LEU A 92 -11.71 -1.15 8.37
N GLY A 93 -12.75 -1.32 7.56
CA GLY A 93 -13.91 -0.43 7.55
C GLY A 93 -14.62 -0.38 8.90
N ALA A 94 -14.80 -1.53 9.55
CA ALA A 94 -15.36 -1.62 10.88
C ALA A 94 -14.45 -0.98 11.94
N LEU A 95 -13.13 -1.19 11.85
CA LEU A 95 -12.16 -0.61 12.79
C LEU A 95 -12.15 0.92 12.73
N TYR A 96 -12.18 1.49 11.54
CA TYR A 96 -12.10 2.94 11.33
C TYR A 96 -13.44 3.63 11.11
N GLU A 97 -14.54 2.88 11.23
CA GLU A 97 -15.91 3.38 11.07
C GLU A 97 -16.12 4.11 9.73
N THR A 98 -15.66 3.51 8.65
CA THR A 98 -15.75 4.04 7.30
C THR A 98 -15.99 2.93 6.28
N ASP A 99 -16.60 3.29 5.15
CA ASP A 99 -16.74 2.36 4.03
C ASP A 99 -15.50 2.45 3.13
N ILE A 100 -14.90 1.28 2.86
CA ILE A 100 -13.77 1.15 1.95
C ILE A 100 -14.23 0.39 0.72
N ASN A 101 -14.31 1.07 -0.43
CA ASN A 101 -14.88 0.50 -1.65
C ASN A 101 -13.84 0.19 -2.74
N TYR A 102 -12.63 0.71 -2.59
CA TYR A 102 -11.56 0.54 -3.57
C TYR A 102 -10.38 -0.17 -2.95
N TYR A 103 -9.71 -0.99 -3.75
CA TYR A 103 -8.48 -1.62 -3.33
C TYR A 103 -7.42 -1.63 -4.43
N VAL A 104 -6.19 -1.70 -4.01
CA VAL A 104 -5.01 -1.99 -4.81
C VAL A 104 -4.22 -3.05 -4.08
N ARG A 105 -4.02 -4.20 -4.69
CA ARG A 105 -3.20 -5.27 -4.14
C ARG A 105 -1.97 -5.49 -5.01
N LEU A 106 -0.81 -5.51 -4.38
CA LEU A 106 0.45 -5.79 -5.04
C LEU A 106 1.19 -6.93 -4.35
N ASN A 107 1.94 -7.69 -5.14
CA ASN A 107 2.85 -8.70 -4.63
C ASN A 107 4.26 -8.12 -4.56
N PHE A 108 4.92 -8.23 -3.42
CA PHE A 108 6.30 -7.74 -3.26
C PHE A 108 7.29 -8.44 -4.21
N SER A 109 7.00 -9.66 -4.68
CA SER A 109 7.81 -10.31 -5.71
C SER A 109 7.81 -9.54 -7.04
N SER A 110 6.74 -8.81 -7.34
CA SER A 110 6.60 -7.95 -8.53
C SER A 110 7.12 -6.53 -8.32
N LEU A 111 7.53 -6.19 -7.09
CA LEU A 111 7.98 -4.85 -6.73
C LEU A 111 9.18 -4.39 -7.56
N ILE A 112 10.08 -5.31 -7.88
CA ILE A 112 11.28 -5.05 -8.69
C ILE A 112 10.89 -4.39 -10.01
N GLU A 113 9.95 -5.00 -10.73
CA GLU A 113 9.52 -4.52 -12.04
C GLU A 113 8.83 -3.15 -11.93
N ILE A 114 7.93 -2.99 -10.97
CA ILE A 114 7.20 -1.73 -10.77
C ILE A 114 8.15 -0.58 -10.46
N VAL A 115 9.08 -0.79 -9.52
CA VAL A 115 10.05 0.24 -9.14
C VAL A 115 10.98 0.59 -10.29
N ASP A 116 11.42 -0.39 -11.07
CA ASP A 116 12.29 -0.17 -12.24
C ASP A 116 11.56 0.62 -13.34
N ILE A 117 10.28 0.34 -13.58
CA ILE A 117 9.45 1.12 -14.51
C ILE A 117 9.33 2.58 -14.06
N LEU A 118 9.25 2.82 -12.75
CA LEU A 118 9.21 4.17 -12.20
C LEU A 118 10.56 4.90 -12.24
N GLY A 119 11.64 4.22 -12.62
CA GLY A 119 12.99 4.78 -12.61
C GLY A 119 13.62 4.83 -11.23
N GLY A 120 13.22 3.94 -10.34
CA GLY A 120 13.62 3.92 -8.95
C GLY A 120 12.73 4.77 -8.05
N VAL A 121 12.92 4.65 -6.76
CA VAL A 121 12.16 5.38 -5.73
C VAL A 121 13.08 5.91 -4.63
N ASP A 122 12.70 7.04 -4.04
CA ASP A 122 13.40 7.67 -2.93
C ASP A 122 12.75 7.23 -1.61
N VAL A 123 13.44 6.37 -0.87
CA VAL A 123 12.93 5.73 0.34
C VAL A 123 13.62 6.29 1.58
N TYR A 124 12.83 6.72 2.55
CA TYR A 124 13.35 7.14 3.84
C TYR A 124 13.61 5.93 4.73
N SER A 125 14.82 5.82 5.27
CA SER A 125 15.19 4.84 6.29
C SER A 125 15.46 5.52 7.63
N GLU A 126 14.88 4.97 8.70
CA GLU A 126 15.13 5.46 10.07
C GLU A 126 16.55 5.15 10.53
N TYR A 127 17.15 4.08 10.00
CA TYR A 127 18.43 3.55 10.44
C TYR A 127 19.40 3.33 9.28
N ALA A 128 20.69 3.43 9.60
CA ALA A 128 21.75 2.93 8.75
C ALA A 128 22.01 1.45 9.09
N PHE A 129 22.03 0.59 8.08
CA PHE A 129 22.27 -0.85 8.25
C PHE A 129 22.68 -1.49 6.92
N THR A 130 23.14 -2.74 7.01
CA THR A 130 23.41 -3.56 5.82
C THR A 130 22.38 -4.67 5.74
N THR A 131 21.73 -4.82 4.58
CA THR A 131 20.80 -5.93 4.35
C THR A 131 21.55 -7.25 4.27
N GLY A 132 20.93 -8.31 4.81
CA GLY A 132 21.48 -9.66 4.71
C GLY A 132 21.15 -10.35 3.38
N TRP A 133 21.86 -11.41 3.07
CA TRP A 133 21.62 -12.23 1.88
C TRP A 133 20.19 -12.83 1.84
N GLU A 134 19.57 -13.06 3.00
CA GLU A 134 18.20 -13.56 3.12
C GLU A 134 17.16 -12.60 2.56
N SER A 135 17.49 -11.31 2.50
CA SER A 135 16.65 -10.28 1.86
C SER A 135 16.73 -10.32 0.33
N GLY A 136 17.60 -11.14 -0.23
CA GLY A 136 17.79 -11.35 -1.66
C GLY A 136 18.87 -10.47 -2.29
N TYR A 137 19.34 -9.45 -1.61
CA TYR A 137 20.40 -8.55 -2.08
C TYR A 137 21.10 -7.88 -0.89
N GLU A 138 22.42 -8.03 -0.82
CA GLU A 138 23.23 -7.40 0.23
C GLU A 138 23.63 -5.99 -0.20
N MET A 139 23.27 -4.99 0.59
CA MET A 139 23.58 -3.60 0.32
C MET A 139 23.66 -2.78 1.61
N GLU A 140 24.36 -1.66 1.55
CA GLU A 140 24.36 -0.67 2.61
C GLU A 140 23.18 0.29 2.47
N VAL A 141 22.44 0.47 3.55
CA VAL A 141 21.34 1.43 3.69
C VAL A 141 21.80 2.56 4.61
N GLN A 142 21.60 3.79 4.18
CA GLN A 142 21.94 4.96 4.98
C GLN A 142 20.70 5.47 5.73
N GLN A 143 20.91 6.07 6.88
CA GLN A 143 19.86 6.83 7.56
C GLN A 143 19.47 8.03 6.68
N GLY A 144 18.17 8.26 6.51
CA GLY A 144 17.66 9.31 5.63
C GLY A 144 17.20 8.77 4.30
N ILE A 145 17.25 9.59 3.26
CA ILE A 145 16.76 9.23 1.93
C ILE A 145 17.78 8.37 1.18
N ASN A 146 17.29 7.23 0.66
CA ASN A 146 18.04 6.35 -0.23
C ASN A 146 17.31 6.26 -1.57
N HIS A 147 18.04 6.39 -2.67
CA HIS A 147 17.51 6.10 -3.99
C HIS A 147 17.69 4.61 -4.28
N PHE A 148 16.59 3.88 -4.40
CA PHE A 148 16.59 2.43 -4.64
C PHE A 148 16.05 2.10 -6.03
N ASP A 149 16.70 1.18 -6.72
CA ASP A 149 16.12 0.41 -7.81
C ASP A 149 15.20 -0.70 -7.28
N GLY A 150 14.63 -1.51 -8.17
CA GLY A 150 13.70 -2.56 -7.79
C GLY A 150 14.28 -3.60 -6.83
N LYS A 151 15.49 -4.09 -7.08
CA LYS A 151 16.16 -5.06 -6.22
C LYS A 151 16.46 -4.50 -4.84
N GLN A 152 16.93 -3.27 -4.78
CA GLN A 152 17.27 -2.58 -3.55
C GLN A 152 16.00 -2.31 -2.71
N ALA A 153 14.92 -1.85 -3.35
CA ALA A 153 13.64 -1.64 -2.68
C ALA A 153 13.07 -2.95 -2.09
N LEU A 154 13.18 -4.04 -2.83
CA LEU A 154 12.72 -5.35 -2.36
C LEU A 154 13.56 -5.83 -1.17
N ALA A 155 14.89 -5.76 -1.25
CA ALA A 155 15.77 -6.13 -0.17
C ALA A 155 15.50 -5.31 1.10
N PHE A 156 15.33 -4.01 0.96
CA PHE A 156 14.97 -3.13 2.07
C PHE A 156 13.62 -3.53 2.71
N SER A 157 12.63 -3.88 1.91
CA SER A 157 11.30 -4.27 2.39
C SER A 157 11.26 -5.65 3.06
N ARG A 158 12.22 -6.53 2.78
CA ARG A 158 12.29 -7.89 3.32
C ARG A 158 13.19 -8.05 4.54
N GLU A 159 14.04 -7.07 4.84
CA GLU A 159 15.01 -7.19 5.92
C GLU A 159 14.35 -7.32 7.29
N ARG A 160 14.80 -8.31 8.06
CA ARG A 160 14.33 -8.60 9.42
C ARG A 160 15.48 -8.65 10.44
N HIS A 161 16.62 -9.18 10.05
CA HIS A 161 17.67 -9.62 10.98
C HIS A 161 18.67 -8.51 11.33
N ALA A 162 18.87 -7.55 10.44
CA ALA A 162 19.80 -6.44 10.66
C ALA A 162 19.26 -5.34 11.56
N LEU A 163 17.99 -5.39 11.94
CA LEU A 163 17.31 -4.32 12.67
C LEU A 163 16.70 -4.82 13.97
N GLU A 164 16.84 -4.04 15.04
CA GLU A 164 16.07 -4.24 16.25
C GLU A 164 14.58 -4.07 15.95
N GLY A 165 13.74 -4.92 16.54
CA GLY A 165 12.32 -4.92 16.29
C GLY A 165 11.87 -5.83 15.14
N GLY A 166 12.79 -6.41 14.37
CA GLY A 166 12.54 -7.48 13.39
C GLY A 166 11.32 -7.26 12.51
N ASP A 167 10.23 -7.96 12.81
CA ASP A 167 9.01 -7.94 11.99
C ASP A 167 8.29 -6.58 11.99
N ASN A 168 8.28 -5.86 13.10
CA ASN A 168 7.69 -4.52 13.19
C ASN A 168 8.46 -3.52 12.30
N GLN A 169 9.78 -3.61 12.31
CA GLN A 169 10.61 -2.74 11.46
C GLN A 169 10.44 -3.09 10.00
N ARG A 170 10.29 -4.38 9.65
CA ARG A 170 9.96 -4.80 8.29
C ARG A 170 8.66 -4.15 7.81
N GLY A 171 7.61 -4.15 8.63
CA GLY A 171 6.34 -3.49 8.31
C GLY A 171 6.50 -2.00 8.03
N LYS A 172 7.31 -1.30 8.83
CA LYS A 172 7.64 0.12 8.60
C LYS A 172 8.43 0.33 7.31
N ASN A 173 9.36 -0.55 6.99
CA ASN A 173 10.13 -0.50 5.76
C ASN A 173 9.25 -0.74 4.53
N GLN A 174 8.34 -1.69 4.60
CA GLN A 174 7.34 -1.94 3.55
C GLN A 174 6.46 -0.71 3.31
N GLN A 175 5.99 -0.08 4.38
CA GLN A 175 5.25 1.18 4.29
C GLN A 175 6.08 2.29 3.64
N ALA A 176 7.34 2.41 4.01
CA ALA A 176 8.24 3.42 3.44
C ALA A 176 8.41 3.24 1.93
N VAL A 177 8.54 2.01 1.45
CA VAL A 177 8.63 1.70 0.02
C VAL A 177 7.34 2.06 -0.70
N ILE A 178 6.18 1.67 -0.18
CA ILE A 178 4.88 2.00 -0.79
C ILE A 178 4.67 3.51 -0.83
N THR A 179 5.00 4.22 0.25
CA THR A 179 4.93 5.68 0.30
C THR A 179 5.82 6.33 -0.77
N ALA A 180 7.04 5.83 -0.94
CA ALA A 180 7.97 6.31 -1.96
C ALA A 180 7.45 6.04 -3.39
N MET A 181 6.84 4.88 -3.62
CA MET A 181 6.19 4.54 -4.90
C MET A 181 5.05 5.50 -5.22
N LEU A 182 4.17 5.78 -4.26
CA LEU A 182 3.07 6.72 -4.43
C LEU A 182 3.57 8.14 -4.75
N LYS A 183 4.58 8.62 -4.03
CA LYS A 183 5.20 9.92 -4.31
C LYS A 183 5.78 9.98 -5.72
N LYS A 184 6.40 8.91 -6.17
CA LYS A 184 6.97 8.83 -7.51
C LYS A 184 5.88 8.85 -8.58
N VAL A 185 4.85 8.03 -8.44
CA VAL A 185 3.72 7.96 -9.39
C VAL A 185 3.00 9.31 -9.53
N LEU A 186 2.85 10.04 -8.42
CA LEU A 186 2.19 11.35 -8.40
C LEU A 186 3.10 12.51 -8.85
N SER A 187 4.39 12.25 -9.13
CA SER A 187 5.28 13.28 -9.67
C SER A 187 4.83 13.73 -11.07
N PRO A 188 5.02 15.01 -11.45
CA PRO A 188 4.59 15.51 -12.75
C PRO A 188 5.16 14.72 -13.94
N THR A 189 6.41 14.30 -13.84
CA THR A 189 7.08 13.52 -14.90
C THR A 189 6.41 12.15 -15.11
N MET A 190 6.04 11.47 -14.02
CA MET A 190 5.38 10.16 -14.11
C MET A 190 3.92 10.28 -14.52
N LEU A 191 3.22 11.33 -14.13
CA LEU A 191 1.83 11.57 -14.53
C LEU A 191 1.69 11.76 -16.04
N LEU A 192 2.66 12.39 -16.69
CA LEU A 192 2.71 12.50 -18.16
C LEU A 192 2.81 11.13 -18.85
N LYS A 193 3.38 10.13 -18.17
CA LYS A 193 3.55 8.75 -18.65
C LYS A 193 2.56 7.77 -18.03
N ALA A 194 1.54 8.26 -17.31
CA ALA A 194 0.67 7.43 -16.49
C ALA A 194 0.00 6.28 -17.26
N ASN A 195 -0.52 6.53 -18.46
CA ASN A 195 -1.16 5.48 -19.26
C ASN A 195 -0.18 4.36 -19.64
N SER A 196 1.05 4.72 -20.01
CA SER A 196 2.09 3.73 -20.30
C SER A 196 2.47 2.92 -19.07
N ILE A 197 2.63 3.58 -17.92
CA ILE A 197 2.96 2.92 -16.64
C ILE A 197 1.84 1.97 -16.23
N ILE A 198 0.59 2.41 -16.26
CA ILE A 198 -0.58 1.59 -15.90
C ILE A 198 -0.63 0.33 -16.76
N ASN A 199 -0.42 0.45 -18.07
CA ASN A 199 -0.41 -0.70 -18.98
C ASN A 199 0.73 -1.69 -18.68
N GLN A 200 1.90 -1.18 -18.30
CA GLN A 200 3.06 -2.03 -17.98
C GLN A 200 2.91 -2.77 -16.65
N VAL A 201 2.32 -2.15 -15.63
CA VAL A 201 2.16 -2.74 -14.30
C VAL A 201 0.85 -3.51 -14.11
N SER A 202 -0.04 -3.51 -15.08
CA SER A 202 -1.39 -4.10 -14.95
C SER A 202 -1.41 -5.59 -14.61
N GLN A 203 -0.33 -6.32 -14.91
CA GLN A 203 -0.20 -7.75 -14.56
C GLN A 203 0.29 -7.96 -13.12
N ASP A 204 0.93 -6.96 -12.52
CA ASP A 204 1.56 -7.05 -11.21
C ASP A 204 0.69 -6.46 -10.09
N VAL A 205 -0.39 -5.78 -10.46
CA VAL A 205 -1.29 -5.07 -9.56
C VAL A 205 -2.73 -5.48 -9.81
N GLU A 206 -3.42 -5.90 -8.77
CA GLU A 206 -4.87 -6.13 -8.80
C GLU A 206 -5.59 -4.90 -8.23
N THR A 207 -6.66 -4.48 -8.87
CA THR A 207 -7.48 -3.36 -8.40
C THR A 207 -8.91 -3.47 -8.93
N ASN A 208 -9.86 -2.96 -8.15
CA ASN A 208 -11.24 -2.77 -8.61
C ASN A 208 -11.50 -1.34 -9.13
N ILE A 209 -10.48 -0.48 -9.17
CA ILE A 209 -10.59 0.83 -9.79
C ILE A 209 -10.60 0.64 -11.31
N SER A 210 -11.63 1.16 -11.99
CA SER A 210 -11.73 1.01 -13.44
C SER A 210 -10.71 1.85 -14.19
N GLN A 211 -10.36 1.43 -15.39
CA GLN A 211 -9.48 2.18 -16.28
C GLN A 211 -10.02 3.59 -16.55
N GLY A 212 -11.33 3.73 -16.69
CA GLY A 212 -11.98 5.03 -16.87
C GLY A 212 -11.82 5.95 -15.66
N GLN A 213 -11.94 5.41 -14.45
CA GLN A 213 -11.72 6.17 -13.20
C GLN A 213 -10.26 6.61 -13.08
N LEU A 214 -9.30 5.72 -13.38
CA LEU A 214 -7.87 6.05 -13.38
C LEU A 214 -7.56 7.15 -14.40
N ASN A 215 -8.06 7.02 -15.61
CA ASN A 215 -7.87 8.04 -16.66
C ASN A 215 -8.44 9.39 -16.27
N SER A 216 -9.60 9.42 -15.63
CA SER A 216 -10.23 10.66 -15.14
C SER A 216 -9.39 11.34 -14.06
N LEU A 217 -8.83 10.56 -13.12
CA LEU A 217 -7.94 11.07 -12.07
C LEU A 217 -6.66 11.66 -12.66
N VAL A 218 -6.05 10.96 -13.62
CA VAL A 218 -4.83 11.43 -14.30
C VAL A 218 -5.09 12.72 -15.06
N LYS A 219 -6.18 12.80 -15.84
CA LYS A 219 -6.56 14.03 -16.57
C LYS A 219 -6.82 15.20 -15.66
N SER A 220 -7.54 14.98 -14.56
CA SER A 220 -7.80 16.00 -13.55
C SER A 220 -6.51 16.52 -12.94
N GLN A 221 -5.58 15.64 -12.61
CA GLN A 221 -4.30 15.98 -12.03
C GLN A 221 -3.41 16.77 -13.00
N LEU A 222 -3.34 16.34 -14.26
CA LEU A 222 -2.58 17.06 -15.29
C LEU A 222 -3.14 18.45 -15.55
N LYS A 223 -4.46 18.60 -15.50
CA LYS A 223 -5.13 19.90 -15.71
C LYS A 223 -4.89 20.85 -14.55
N SER A 224 -4.92 20.38 -13.30
CA SER A 224 -4.75 21.21 -12.12
C SER A 224 -3.29 21.60 -11.87
N GLY A 225 -2.34 20.74 -12.24
CA GLY A 225 -0.91 20.92 -11.94
C GLY A 225 -0.58 20.97 -10.44
N ALA A 226 -1.51 20.60 -9.58
CA ALA A 226 -1.37 20.71 -8.15
C ALA A 226 -0.37 19.70 -7.59
N LYS A 227 0.36 20.11 -6.56
CA LYS A 227 1.26 19.23 -5.81
C LYS A 227 0.48 18.53 -4.70
N TRP A 228 0.72 17.22 -4.59
CA TRP A 228 0.14 16.40 -3.53
C TRP A 228 1.02 16.39 -2.29
N THR A 229 0.38 16.47 -1.12
CA THR A 229 1.03 16.26 0.17
C THR A 229 0.63 14.88 0.68
N ILE A 230 1.61 14.06 1.01
CA ILE A 230 1.41 12.70 1.53
C ILE A 230 1.90 12.66 2.97
N GLN A 231 1.02 12.28 3.88
CA GLN A 231 1.33 12.06 5.29
C GLN A 231 1.07 10.60 5.65
N SER A 232 1.84 10.06 6.57
CA SER A 232 1.72 8.68 7.03
C SER A 232 1.54 8.65 8.54
N VAL A 233 0.59 7.83 8.99
CA VAL A 233 0.40 7.51 10.40
C VAL A 233 0.28 5.99 10.56
N ALA A 234 0.70 5.47 11.70
CA ALA A 234 0.54 4.07 12.05
C ALA A 234 -0.43 3.93 13.21
N ALA A 235 -1.36 2.97 13.11
CA ALA A 235 -2.18 2.58 14.24
C ALA A 235 -1.28 1.90 15.29
N SER A 236 -1.34 2.37 16.52
CA SER A 236 -0.68 1.73 17.66
C SER A 236 -1.71 0.97 18.47
N GLY A 237 -1.51 -0.34 18.62
CA GLY A 237 -2.25 -1.14 19.60
C GLY A 237 -1.59 -1.02 20.98
N THR A 238 -2.38 -1.18 22.04
CA THR A 238 -1.84 -1.50 23.35
C THR A 238 -1.50 -2.98 23.38
N ASP A 239 -0.31 -3.32 23.82
CA ASP A 239 0.05 -4.71 24.10
C ASP A 239 -0.93 -5.27 25.13
N GLY A 240 -1.71 -6.29 24.72
CA GLY A 240 -2.65 -6.99 25.57
C GLY A 240 -1.98 -8.11 26.34
#